data_434e28f5c1f628497b449db775e2acf1
#
_entry.id   434e28f5c1f628497b449db775e2acf1
#
_cell.length_a   1.000
_cell.length_b   1.000
_cell.length_c   1.000
_cell.angle_alpha   90.00
_cell.angle_beta   90.00
_cell.angle_gamma   90.00
#
_symmetry.space_group_name_H-M   'P 1'
#
loop_
_entity.id
_entity.type
_entity.pdbx_description
1 polymer ?
#
loop_
_entity_poly.entity_id
_entity_poly.type
_entity_poly.pdbx_seq_one_letter_code
_entity_poly.pdbx_strand_id
1 'polypeptide(L)'
;VGAKVSIVSNRPQTTRHRLLGIASYPEGQLVLVDTPGLHRVQKRAMNRVMNRAARGSLEGVDAGMLVIEAGRWDEEDTLAFNVLSDAGIPVVLVVNKVDRLKDKAALLPFLQQVSEGRSFAAVHPISALKRKGLEALVRDLLALVPEAPAMFGEDEITDRSQRFLAGELVRE
;
A
#
# COMPACT_ATOMS: atom_id res chain seq x y z
N VAL A 1 -4.41 -10.08 -4.13
CA VAL A 1 -4.32 -10.52 -5.54
C VAL A 1 -4.26 -12.06 -5.65
N GLY A 2 -3.68 -12.76 -4.66
CA GLY A 2 -3.59 -14.24 -4.68
C GLY A 2 -2.43 -14.81 -5.50
N ALA A 3 -1.78 -14.01 -6.32
CA ALA A 3 -0.60 -14.38 -7.10
C ALA A 3 0.54 -13.40 -6.90
N LYS A 4 1.76 -13.81 -7.26
CA LYS A 4 2.95 -12.97 -7.19
C LYS A 4 3.01 -12.09 -8.45
N VAL A 5 2.66 -10.83 -8.32
CA VAL A 5 2.68 -9.85 -9.42
C VAL A 5 3.83 -8.83 -9.31
N SER A 6 4.47 -8.72 -8.13
CA SER A 6 5.59 -7.81 -7.88
C SER A 6 6.76 -8.54 -7.23
N ILE A 7 7.98 -8.03 -7.42
CA ILE A 7 9.19 -8.58 -6.81
C ILE A 7 9.11 -8.45 -5.29
N VAL A 8 9.50 -9.49 -4.58
CA VAL A 8 9.65 -9.49 -3.12
C VAL A 8 11.14 -9.52 -2.79
N SER A 9 11.69 -8.42 -2.28
CA SER A 9 13.11 -8.32 -1.95
C SER A 9 13.30 -7.51 -0.66
N ASN A 10 14.37 -7.83 0.06
CA ASN A 10 14.81 -7.04 1.21
C ASN A 10 15.60 -5.77 0.80
N ARG A 11 15.80 -5.55 -0.51
CA ARG A 11 16.52 -4.40 -1.03
C ARG A 11 15.56 -3.24 -1.28
N PRO A 12 15.93 -1.99 -0.95
CA PRO A 12 15.15 -0.81 -1.31
C PRO A 12 15.12 -0.63 -2.84
N GLN A 13 14.10 0.09 -3.35
CA GLN A 13 13.91 0.38 -4.79
C GLN A 13 13.69 -0.87 -5.65
N THR A 14 13.00 -1.87 -5.13
CA THR A 14 12.66 -3.09 -5.87
C THR A 14 11.67 -2.77 -6.99
N THR A 15 10.64 -1.97 -6.71
CA THR A 15 9.65 -1.51 -7.70
C THR A 15 10.18 -0.29 -8.44
N ARG A 16 10.35 -0.40 -9.76
CA ARG A 16 10.85 0.68 -10.64
C ARG A 16 9.79 1.21 -11.59
N HIS A 17 8.74 0.44 -11.82
CA HIS A 17 7.65 0.76 -12.73
C HIS A 17 6.32 0.70 -11.97
N ARG A 18 5.38 1.58 -12.34
CA ARG A 18 4.00 1.47 -11.87
C ARG A 18 3.46 0.09 -12.28
N LEU A 19 2.99 -0.67 -11.33
CA LEU A 19 2.43 -1.99 -11.52
C LEU A 19 1.01 -2.01 -10.99
N LEU A 20 0.08 -2.58 -11.75
CA LEU A 20 -1.26 -2.84 -11.26
C LEU A 20 -1.37 -4.28 -10.77
N GLY A 21 -1.92 -4.45 -9.57
CA GLY A 21 -2.37 -5.72 -9.04
C GLY A 21 -3.89 -5.75 -9.00
N ILE A 22 -4.51 -6.69 -9.67
CA ILE A 22 -5.96 -6.82 -9.76
C ILE A 22 -6.39 -7.93 -8.82
N ALA A 23 -7.36 -7.65 -7.95
CA ALA A 23 -7.92 -8.62 -7.02
C ALA A 23 -9.44 -8.60 -7.13
N SER A 24 -10.01 -9.66 -7.70
CA SER A 24 -11.46 -9.83 -7.87
C SER A 24 -12.03 -10.63 -6.71
N TYR A 25 -13.14 -10.14 -6.16
CA TYR A 25 -13.91 -10.72 -5.06
C TYR A 25 -15.38 -10.77 -5.48
N PRO A 26 -16.22 -11.60 -4.84
CA PRO A 26 -17.66 -11.62 -5.13
C PRO A 26 -18.32 -10.25 -4.94
N GLU A 27 -17.81 -9.45 -4.00
CA GLU A 27 -18.35 -8.14 -3.64
C GLU A 27 -17.82 -7.01 -4.54
N GLY A 28 -16.76 -7.23 -5.32
CA GLY A 28 -16.18 -6.20 -6.18
C GLY A 28 -14.72 -6.47 -6.56
N GLN A 29 -14.12 -5.49 -7.22
CA GLN A 29 -12.75 -5.60 -7.71
C GLN A 29 -11.88 -4.49 -7.12
N LEU A 30 -10.73 -4.84 -6.56
CA LEU A 30 -9.70 -3.90 -6.11
C LEU A 30 -8.58 -3.83 -7.14
N VAL A 31 -8.31 -2.63 -7.65
CA VAL A 31 -7.16 -2.34 -8.50
C VAL A 31 -6.09 -1.67 -7.64
N LEU A 32 -5.07 -2.43 -7.27
CA LEU A 32 -3.96 -1.98 -6.43
C LEU A 32 -2.85 -1.40 -7.29
N VAL A 33 -2.47 -0.16 -7.03
CA VAL A 33 -1.36 0.51 -7.71
C VAL A 33 -0.13 0.41 -6.84
N ASP A 34 0.85 -0.42 -7.24
CA ASP A 34 2.16 -0.46 -6.58
C ASP A 34 2.99 0.74 -7.03
N THR A 35 3.30 1.59 -6.08
CA THR A 35 4.11 2.80 -6.33
C THR A 35 5.55 2.56 -5.93
N PRO A 36 6.55 3.03 -6.71
CA PRO A 36 7.94 3.03 -6.27
C PRO A 36 8.06 3.66 -4.88
N GLY A 37 8.70 2.97 -3.95
CA GLY A 37 8.82 3.45 -2.57
C GLY A 37 9.43 4.85 -2.49
N LEU A 38 8.88 5.68 -1.63
CA LEU A 38 9.35 7.04 -1.36
C LEU A 38 10.64 6.97 -0.53
N HIS A 39 11.77 6.68 -1.19
CA HIS A 39 13.06 6.55 -0.52
C HIS A 39 13.87 7.84 -0.54
N ARG A 40 14.69 7.96 0.46
CA ARG A 40 15.60 9.04 0.89
C ARG A 40 16.66 9.46 -0.14
N VAL A 41 16.31 9.79 -1.38
CA VAL A 41 17.28 10.40 -2.29
C VAL A 41 16.93 11.86 -2.53
N GLN A 42 17.66 12.75 -1.87
CA GLN A 42 17.66 14.22 -2.01
C GLN A 42 16.56 15.01 -1.29
N LYS A 43 16.82 15.34 -0.02
CA LYS A 43 15.97 16.14 0.89
C LYS A 43 15.48 17.51 0.38
N ARG A 44 16.01 18.09 -0.71
CA ARG A 44 15.63 19.46 -1.18
C ARG A 44 14.95 19.53 -2.55
N ALA A 45 15.23 18.60 -3.46
CA ALA A 45 14.54 18.52 -4.75
C ALA A 45 13.25 17.70 -4.65
N MET A 46 13.16 16.80 -3.67
CA MET A 46 12.09 15.83 -3.48
C MET A 46 10.74 16.47 -3.16
N ASN A 47 10.68 17.52 -2.35
CA ASN A 47 9.39 18.15 -1.99
C ASN A 47 8.64 18.74 -3.18
N ARG A 48 9.31 19.21 -4.25
CA ARG A 48 8.63 19.73 -5.45
C ARG A 48 8.32 18.66 -6.48
N VAL A 49 9.22 17.70 -6.66
CA VAL A 49 9.07 16.60 -7.64
C VAL A 49 8.11 15.55 -7.08
N MET A 50 8.16 15.26 -5.78
CA MET A 50 7.25 14.31 -5.11
C MET A 50 5.82 14.82 -5.08
N ASN A 51 5.59 16.10 -4.73
CA ASN A 51 4.23 16.66 -4.77
C ASN A 51 3.64 16.66 -6.19
N ARG A 52 4.47 16.78 -7.23
CA ARG A 52 4.01 16.73 -8.62
C ARG A 52 3.85 15.30 -9.13
N ALA A 53 4.80 14.42 -8.85
CA ALA A 53 4.74 13.00 -9.23
C ALA A 53 3.72 12.22 -8.39
N ALA A 54 3.59 12.53 -7.09
CA ALA A 54 2.59 11.94 -6.22
C ALA A 54 1.17 12.36 -6.63
N ARG A 55 0.93 13.65 -6.91
CA ARG A 55 -0.39 14.09 -7.41
C ARG A 55 -0.75 13.41 -8.73
N GLY A 56 0.18 13.30 -9.68
CA GLY A 56 -0.08 12.60 -10.94
C GLY A 56 -0.24 11.07 -10.79
N SER A 57 0.36 10.46 -9.75
CA SER A 57 0.20 9.02 -9.47
C SER A 57 -1.06 8.70 -8.67
N LEU A 58 -1.66 9.70 -8.02
CA LEU A 58 -2.87 9.58 -7.22
C LEU A 58 -4.12 10.07 -7.97
N GLU A 59 -3.98 10.58 -9.20
CA GLU A 59 -5.13 10.89 -10.05
C GLU A 59 -5.94 9.62 -10.34
N GLY A 60 -7.23 9.65 -10.00
CA GLY A 60 -8.14 8.52 -10.19
C GLY A 60 -7.96 7.39 -9.17
N VAL A 61 -7.33 7.66 -8.02
CA VAL A 61 -7.23 6.72 -6.89
C VAL A 61 -8.28 7.05 -5.85
N ASP A 62 -9.09 6.06 -5.48
CA ASP A 62 -10.21 6.23 -4.54
C ASP A 62 -9.77 6.22 -3.07
N ALA A 63 -8.68 5.49 -2.73
CA ALA A 63 -8.12 5.40 -1.38
C ALA A 63 -6.61 5.18 -1.40
N GLY A 64 -5.92 5.71 -0.40
CA GLY A 64 -4.50 5.48 -0.17
C GLY A 64 -4.26 4.43 0.91
N MET A 65 -3.33 3.51 0.68
CA MET A 65 -2.92 2.52 1.67
C MET A 65 -1.49 2.80 2.12
N LEU A 66 -1.32 3.24 3.38
CA LEU A 66 -0.01 3.46 4.00
C LEU A 66 0.41 2.20 4.76
N VAL A 67 1.47 1.54 4.30
CA VAL A 67 1.97 0.30 4.91
C VAL A 67 3.22 0.59 5.72
N ILE A 68 3.16 0.35 7.03
CA ILE A 68 4.27 0.53 7.97
C ILE A 68 4.64 -0.78 8.66
N GLU A 69 5.81 -0.83 9.29
CA GLU A 69 6.23 -1.96 10.14
C GLU A 69 5.75 -1.75 11.58
N ALA A 70 5.18 -2.77 12.20
CA ALA A 70 4.71 -2.72 13.58
C ALA A 70 5.85 -2.35 14.56
N GLY A 71 5.57 -1.38 15.44
CA GLY A 71 6.51 -0.85 16.41
C GLY A 71 7.50 0.18 15.83
N ARG A 72 7.33 0.62 14.60
CA ARG A 72 8.16 1.65 13.96
C ARG A 72 7.29 2.66 13.23
N TRP A 73 7.58 3.94 13.48
CA TRP A 73 7.09 5.08 12.73
C TRP A 73 8.24 6.06 12.57
N ASP A 74 8.59 6.42 11.36
CA ASP A 74 9.70 7.30 11.08
C ASP A 74 9.33 8.52 10.21
N GLU A 75 10.35 9.30 9.82
CA GLU A 75 10.17 10.48 8.98
C GLU A 75 9.63 10.13 7.59
N GLU A 76 9.99 8.96 7.05
CA GLU A 76 9.53 8.51 5.73
C GLU A 76 8.04 8.15 5.76
N ASP A 77 7.58 7.50 6.85
CA ASP A 77 6.17 7.21 7.08
C ASP A 77 5.35 8.49 7.22
N THR A 78 5.91 9.48 7.95
CA THR A 78 5.28 10.80 8.10
C THR A 78 5.16 11.53 6.76
N LEU A 79 6.19 11.50 5.93
CA LEU A 79 6.15 12.10 4.59
C LEU A 79 5.12 11.41 3.69
N ALA A 80 5.08 10.07 3.70
CA ALA A 80 4.12 9.31 2.93
C ALA A 80 2.68 9.59 3.37
N PHE A 81 2.43 9.65 4.68
CA PHE A 81 1.13 10.05 5.22
C PHE A 81 0.71 11.44 4.74
N ASN A 82 1.61 12.44 4.84
CA ASN A 82 1.30 13.81 4.41
C ASN A 82 0.95 13.88 2.93
N VAL A 83 1.67 13.16 2.06
CA VAL A 83 1.38 13.09 0.63
C VAL A 83 -0.02 12.53 0.35
N LEU A 84 -0.41 11.45 1.04
CA LEU A 84 -1.75 10.86 0.90
C LEU A 84 -2.84 11.78 1.47
N SER A 85 -2.59 12.38 2.62
CA SER A 85 -3.51 13.32 3.27
C SER A 85 -3.74 14.58 2.43
N ASP A 86 -2.67 15.15 1.86
CA ASP A 86 -2.74 16.32 0.97
C ASP A 86 -3.48 16.05 -0.34
N ALA A 87 -3.55 14.79 -0.76
CA ALA A 87 -4.33 14.38 -1.92
C ALA A 87 -5.84 14.38 -1.66
N GLY A 88 -6.27 14.49 -0.40
CA GLY A 88 -7.68 14.53 -0.01
C GLY A 88 -8.42 13.20 -0.15
N ILE A 89 -7.69 12.09 -0.29
CA ILE A 89 -8.27 10.74 -0.37
C ILE A 89 -8.28 10.07 1.02
N PRO A 90 -9.22 9.15 1.30
CA PRO A 90 -9.19 8.37 2.53
C PRO A 90 -7.92 7.55 2.64
N VAL A 91 -7.26 7.61 3.81
CA VAL A 91 -6.01 6.89 4.08
C VAL A 91 -6.27 5.72 5.01
N VAL A 92 -5.95 4.51 4.56
CA VAL A 92 -5.97 3.29 5.36
C VAL A 92 -4.57 2.99 5.86
N LEU A 93 -4.40 2.93 7.18
CA LEU A 93 -3.12 2.55 7.81
C LEU A 93 -3.03 1.03 7.94
N VAL A 94 -2.01 0.44 7.35
CA VAL A 94 -1.71 -0.99 7.45
C VAL A 94 -0.44 -1.19 8.26
N VAL A 95 -0.59 -1.70 9.48
CA VAL A 95 0.53 -1.98 10.39
C VAL A 95 0.94 -3.44 10.20
N ASN A 96 1.94 -3.68 9.34
CA ASN A 96 2.38 -5.01 8.95
C ASN A 96 3.45 -5.58 9.89
N LYS A 97 3.71 -6.88 9.77
CA LYS A 97 4.70 -7.64 10.51
C LYS A 97 4.41 -7.73 12.02
N VAL A 98 3.13 -7.69 12.42
CA VAL A 98 2.74 -7.83 13.85
C VAL A 98 3.21 -9.17 14.46
N ASP A 99 3.51 -10.16 13.62
CA ASP A 99 4.09 -11.45 14.04
C ASP A 99 5.52 -11.33 14.58
N ARG A 100 6.22 -10.24 14.28
CA ARG A 100 7.59 -9.95 14.75
C ARG A 100 7.62 -9.21 16.09
N LEU A 101 6.50 -8.67 16.56
CA LEU A 101 6.43 -8.03 17.85
C LEU A 101 6.70 -9.05 18.96
N LYS A 102 7.75 -8.81 19.74
CA LYS A 102 8.11 -9.63 20.91
C LYS A 102 7.05 -9.49 22.00
N ASP A 103 6.60 -8.27 22.25
CA ASP A 103 5.51 -7.94 23.15
C ASP A 103 4.28 -7.49 22.37
N LYS A 104 3.23 -8.31 22.41
CA LYS A 104 1.96 -8.00 21.74
C LYS A 104 1.18 -6.90 22.46
N ALA A 105 1.41 -6.69 23.76
CA ALA A 105 0.77 -5.63 24.52
C ALA A 105 1.23 -4.24 24.05
N ALA A 106 2.43 -4.12 23.47
CA ALA A 106 2.94 -2.89 22.91
C ALA A 106 2.20 -2.43 21.62
N LEU A 107 1.40 -3.32 21.01
CA LEU A 107 0.72 -2.98 19.75
C LEU A 107 -0.33 -1.87 19.96
N LEU A 108 -1.19 -1.97 20.95
CA LEU A 108 -2.26 -1.00 21.18
C LEU A 108 -1.72 0.41 21.51
N PRO A 109 -0.76 0.59 22.43
CA PRO A 109 -0.12 1.89 22.65
C PRO A 109 0.54 2.44 21.38
N PHE A 110 1.18 1.61 20.58
CA PHE A 110 1.77 2.02 19.31
C PHE A 110 0.71 2.53 18.33
N LEU A 111 -0.41 1.83 18.17
CA LEU A 111 -1.51 2.26 17.29
C LEU A 111 -2.10 3.60 17.75
N GLN A 112 -2.27 3.80 19.07
CA GLN A 112 -2.71 5.07 19.64
C GLN A 112 -1.74 6.21 19.31
N GLN A 113 -0.44 6.01 19.54
CA GLN A 113 0.61 6.98 19.24
C GLN A 113 0.64 7.37 17.75
N VAL A 114 0.55 6.39 16.86
CA VAL A 114 0.58 6.65 15.41
C VAL A 114 -0.66 7.38 14.94
N SER A 115 -1.82 7.13 15.56
CA SER A 115 -3.08 7.77 15.20
C SER A 115 -3.24 9.16 15.81
N GLU A 116 -2.42 9.53 16.79
CA GLU A 116 -2.50 10.85 17.43
C GLU A 116 -2.19 11.96 16.43
N GLY A 117 -3.14 12.90 16.27
CA GLY A 117 -3.04 14.01 15.33
C GLY A 117 -3.13 13.62 13.84
N ARG A 118 -3.49 12.36 13.51
CA ARG A 118 -3.65 11.87 12.15
C ARG A 118 -5.02 11.24 11.95
N SER A 119 -5.65 11.54 10.81
CA SER A 119 -6.94 10.94 10.45
C SER A 119 -6.72 9.78 9.50
N PHE A 120 -7.08 8.57 9.94
CA PHE A 120 -7.11 7.37 9.11
C PHE A 120 -8.56 6.90 8.95
N ALA A 121 -8.93 6.49 7.73
CA ALA A 121 -10.23 5.90 7.45
C ALA A 121 -10.39 4.54 8.14
N ALA A 122 -9.30 3.78 8.24
CA ALA A 122 -9.22 2.53 8.99
C ALA A 122 -7.77 2.23 9.39
N VAL A 123 -7.59 1.40 10.44
CA VAL A 123 -6.27 0.95 10.92
C VAL A 123 -6.27 -0.57 11.03
N HIS A 124 -5.40 -1.23 10.26
CA HIS A 124 -5.33 -2.68 10.17
C HIS A 124 -3.97 -3.22 10.63
N PRO A 125 -3.86 -3.79 11.83
CA PRO A 125 -2.71 -4.59 12.22
C PRO A 125 -2.76 -5.95 11.53
N ILE A 126 -1.75 -6.24 10.70
CA ILE A 126 -1.69 -7.47 9.90
C ILE A 126 -0.35 -8.20 10.01
N SER A 127 -0.35 -9.45 9.62
CA SER A 127 0.85 -10.18 9.20
C SER A 127 0.64 -10.69 7.78
N ALA A 128 1.19 -9.99 6.80
CA ALA A 128 1.11 -10.41 5.40
C ALA A 128 1.77 -11.79 5.20
N LEU A 129 2.90 -12.05 5.90
CA LEU A 129 3.59 -13.34 5.86
C LEU A 129 2.71 -14.50 6.34
N LYS A 130 1.95 -14.28 7.41
CA LYS A 130 1.05 -15.30 8.01
C LYS A 130 -0.39 -15.19 7.52
N ARG A 131 -0.68 -14.31 6.57
CA ARG A 131 -2.01 -14.03 6.03
C ARG A 131 -3.06 -13.72 7.10
N LYS A 132 -2.66 -13.05 8.20
CA LYS A 132 -3.56 -12.67 9.29
C LYS A 132 -4.01 -11.21 9.14
N GLY A 133 -5.29 -10.94 9.36
CA GLY A 133 -5.88 -9.60 9.30
C GLY A 133 -6.17 -9.09 7.89
N LEU A 134 -5.94 -9.88 6.83
CA LEU A 134 -6.13 -9.45 5.44
C LEU A 134 -7.61 -9.36 5.05
N GLU A 135 -8.48 -10.22 5.57
CA GLU A 135 -9.91 -10.23 5.24
C GLU A 135 -10.60 -8.93 5.66
N ALA A 136 -10.32 -8.46 6.90
CA ALA A 136 -10.84 -7.20 7.39
C ALA A 136 -10.32 -6.00 6.56
N LEU A 137 -9.02 -6.01 6.21
CA LEU A 137 -8.43 -5.00 5.33
C LEU A 137 -9.12 -4.94 3.98
N VAL A 138 -9.33 -6.10 3.33
CA VAL A 138 -9.98 -6.19 2.01
C VAL A 138 -11.41 -5.67 2.08
N ARG A 139 -12.17 -6.10 3.08
CA ARG A 139 -13.56 -5.64 3.27
C ARG A 139 -13.66 -4.13 3.41
N ASP A 140 -12.80 -3.52 4.23
CA ASP A 140 -12.83 -2.08 4.46
C ASP A 140 -12.31 -1.30 3.23
N LEU A 141 -11.35 -1.85 2.46
CA LEU A 141 -10.95 -1.27 1.17
C LEU A 141 -12.08 -1.32 0.15
N LEU A 142 -12.82 -2.44 0.05
CA LEU A 142 -13.99 -2.54 -0.84
C LEU A 142 -15.10 -1.54 -0.47
N ALA A 143 -15.26 -1.24 0.82
CA ALA A 143 -16.23 -0.25 1.28
C ALA A 143 -15.81 1.21 0.98
N LEU A 144 -14.54 1.47 0.69
CA LEU A 144 -14.02 2.80 0.37
C LEU A 144 -13.99 3.11 -1.12
N VAL A 145 -14.03 2.09 -1.98
CA VAL A 145 -14.05 2.29 -3.44
C VAL A 145 -15.49 2.45 -3.93
N PRO A 146 -15.72 3.27 -4.99
CA PRO A 146 -17.06 3.48 -5.53
C PRO A 146 -17.61 2.21 -6.18
N GLU A 147 -18.93 2.06 -6.16
CA GLU A 147 -19.62 1.05 -6.95
C GLU A 147 -19.50 1.37 -8.43
N ALA A 148 -18.85 0.50 -9.18
CA ALA A 148 -18.63 0.64 -10.61
C ALA A 148 -18.56 -0.76 -11.27
N PRO A 149 -18.80 -0.85 -12.59
CA PRO A 149 -18.52 -2.10 -13.31
C PRO A 149 -17.05 -2.50 -13.16
N ALA A 150 -16.79 -3.82 -13.11
CA ALA A 150 -15.43 -4.34 -13.08
C ALA A 150 -14.61 -3.79 -14.26
N MET A 151 -13.43 -3.26 -13.99
CA MET A 151 -12.55 -2.68 -15.02
C MET A 151 -11.76 -3.75 -15.78
N PHE A 152 -11.57 -4.92 -15.18
CA PHE A 152 -10.74 -6.02 -15.68
C PHE A 152 -11.51 -7.34 -15.61
N GLY A 153 -11.12 -8.31 -16.44
CA GLY A 153 -11.67 -9.67 -16.37
C GLY A 153 -11.39 -10.36 -15.03
N GLU A 154 -12.23 -11.32 -14.67
CA GLU A 154 -12.12 -12.04 -13.38
C GLU A 154 -10.79 -12.78 -13.23
N ASP A 155 -10.20 -13.25 -14.33
CA ASP A 155 -8.92 -13.98 -14.37
C ASP A 155 -7.70 -13.06 -14.49
N GLU A 156 -7.90 -11.75 -14.66
CA GLU A 156 -6.80 -10.80 -14.78
C GLU A 156 -6.24 -10.44 -13.40
N ILE A 157 -4.95 -10.64 -13.24
CA ILE A 157 -4.23 -10.34 -11.97
C ILE A 157 -3.31 -9.12 -12.06
N THR A 158 -3.03 -8.63 -13.28
CA THR A 158 -2.17 -7.47 -13.55
C THR A 158 -2.38 -7.00 -15.00
N ASP A 159 -2.04 -5.74 -15.26
CA ASP A 159 -2.01 -5.13 -16.60
C ASP A 159 -0.75 -5.52 -17.41
N ARG A 160 0.15 -6.32 -16.84
CA ARG A 160 1.46 -6.64 -17.45
C ARG A 160 1.46 -7.96 -18.19
N SER A 161 2.24 -7.98 -19.29
CA SER A 161 2.42 -9.22 -20.06
C SER A 161 3.20 -10.28 -19.27
N GLN A 162 2.98 -11.56 -19.59
CA GLN A 162 3.74 -12.67 -19.01
C GLN A 162 5.27 -12.50 -19.18
N ARG A 163 5.72 -11.92 -20.30
CA ARG A 163 7.14 -11.63 -20.54
C ARG A 163 7.70 -10.62 -19.55
N PHE A 164 6.94 -9.61 -19.21
CA PHE A 164 7.33 -8.62 -18.20
C PHE A 164 7.47 -9.30 -16.82
N LEU A 165 6.48 -10.08 -16.41
CA LEU A 165 6.50 -10.82 -15.14
C LEU A 165 7.67 -11.80 -15.07
N ALA A 166 7.96 -12.53 -16.15
CA ALA A 166 9.12 -13.41 -16.23
C ALA A 166 10.44 -12.65 -16.09
N GLY A 167 10.57 -11.48 -16.74
CA GLY A 167 11.73 -10.60 -16.60
C GLY A 167 11.93 -10.09 -15.17
N GLU A 168 10.85 -9.74 -14.48
CA GLU A 168 10.90 -9.31 -13.09
C GLU A 168 11.30 -10.46 -12.13
N LEU A 169 10.83 -11.68 -12.38
CA LEU A 169 11.24 -12.87 -11.61
C LEU A 169 12.73 -13.19 -11.76
N VAL A 170 13.29 -13.00 -12.96
CA VAL A 170 14.75 -13.18 -13.20
C VAL A 170 15.56 -12.09 -12.50
N ARG A 171 14.99 -10.90 -12.34
CA ARG A 171 15.63 -9.76 -11.66
C ARG A 171 15.62 -9.88 -10.13
N GLU A 172 14.73 -10.69 -9.56
CA GLU A 172 14.62 -10.96 -8.12
C GLU A 172 15.82 -11.75 -7.60
#